data_06b6ce7de32d40c52481f3f49cfddf81
#
_entry.id   06b6ce7de32d40c52481f3f49cfddf81
#
_cell.length_a   1.000
_cell.length_b   1.000
_cell.length_c   1.000
_cell.angle_alpha   90.00
_cell.angle_beta   90.00
_cell.angle_gamma   90.00
#
_symmetry.space_group_name_H-M   'P 1'
#
loop_
_entity.id
_entity.type
_entity.pdbx_description
1 polymer ?
#
loop_
_entity_poly.entity_id
_entity_poly.type
_entity_poly.pdbx_seq_one_letter_code
_entity_poly.pdbx_strand_id
1 'polypeptide(L)'
;MKNRRKIKKKQIKAWKNQKVNIRELEKLVKKEQRRKYKAEVKETKIKAEEKVSDLGRKKRMRNAILVSTITFIALICRIGWIQFVMGSELQSMAYVQQTLDRSVNPKRGTIYDATGKNILAISSTVETVTVNPTNIAKEDKEKVAKALTEIFNLNYETILKRVSRRSSIETIVKKIDKEKADELRKWLSDNNITKGVNIDEDTKRYYPNNNLASQVIGFCGSDNQGLDGIETIYEKELKGEKGKINKIIDARGGEIAKEGENYVKAIDGNDLILSIDATVQGIAEKYLAEACIDNKCTDGGNIIIMNPQTGDILAMAGYPNYNLNQPYQANTEELKASWEMLAQGEKTKALQQMWRNKAVSDTYEPGSTFKLITTSAALEEGLTSVDKEGEFCCTGGIEIAGVRIKCWRYYRPHGSESLRQALMNSCNPVFIGLGQKIGVSKYYTYLKKFGLLKRTGIDLPGEAGSIFLKEEKVGPVELATIAFGQRFEITPLQLITAVSSIANGGTYIKPRIVKKIINSQTGETTEIPIKREERVISEETAKNVLSMMQSVVEDGTGRNAQVEGYSIGGKTGTSEDGVNTNKYVTSFMGVGPTTNPQVVILVTLYNPTGEGGHHLGVNL
;
A
#
# COMPACT_ATOMS: atom_id res chain seq x y z
N MET A 1 22.58 5.56 56.78
CA MET A 1 23.47 5.98 55.64
C MET A 1 24.96 5.66 55.83
N LYS A 2 25.50 5.49 57.04
CA LYS A 2 26.95 5.22 57.26
C LYS A 2 27.43 3.81 56.80
N ASN A 3 26.58 2.78 56.85
CA ASN A 3 27.00 1.41 56.50
C ASN A 3 27.15 1.15 54.98
N ARG A 4 26.37 1.83 54.12
CA ARG A 4 26.50 1.68 52.66
C ARG A 4 27.79 2.31 52.11
N ARG A 5 28.33 3.33 52.77
CA ARG A 5 29.61 3.95 52.35
C ARG A 5 30.84 3.09 52.73
N LYS A 6 30.77 2.29 53.83
CA LYS A 6 31.87 1.37 54.22
C LYS A 6 31.97 0.17 53.25
N ILE A 7 30.83 -0.36 52.80
CA ILE A 7 30.81 -1.50 51.85
C ILE A 7 31.34 -1.07 50.49
N LYS A 8 30.93 0.09 49.98
CA LYS A 8 31.45 0.62 48.68
C LYS A 8 32.98 0.90 48.75
N LYS A 9 33.49 1.39 49.89
CA LYS A 9 34.94 1.60 50.03
C LYS A 9 35.73 0.29 50.07
N LYS A 10 35.18 -0.78 50.70
CA LYS A 10 35.82 -2.10 50.72
C LYS A 10 35.82 -2.76 49.32
N GLN A 11 34.73 -2.62 48.57
CA GLN A 11 34.62 -3.14 47.20
C GLN A 11 35.56 -2.42 46.21
N ILE A 12 35.69 -1.11 46.33
CA ILE A 12 36.62 -0.31 45.51
C ILE A 12 38.07 -0.64 45.87
N LYS A 13 38.39 -0.94 47.13
CA LYS A 13 39.75 -1.35 47.56
C LYS A 13 40.07 -2.76 47.06
N ALA A 14 39.11 -3.69 47.08
CA ALA A 14 39.27 -5.04 46.53
C ALA A 14 39.45 -5.01 44.99
N TRP A 15 38.69 -4.15 44.29
CA TRP A 15 38.81 -3.99 42.84
C TRP A 15 40.15 -3.36 42.40
N LYS A 16 40.68 -2.43 43.22
CA LYS A 16 42.02 -1.84 42.97
C LYS A 16 43.13 -2.87 43.16
N ASN A 17 43.02 -3.73 44.18
CA ASN A 17 43.98 -4.80 44.40
C ASN A 17 43.95 -5.87 43.29
N GLN A 18 42.78 -6.16 42.71
CA GLN A 18 42.65 -7.09 41.61
C GLN A 18 43.24 -6.53 40.29
N LYS A 19 43.10 -5.20 40.05
CA LYS A 19 43.73 -4.53 38.90
C LYS A 19 45.28 -4.50 39.02
N VAL A 20 45.79 -4.38 40.23
CA VAL A 20 47.25 -4.41 40.46
C VAL A 20 47.78 -5.80 40.15
N ASN A 21 47.08 -6.85 40.59
CA ASN A 21 47.48 -8.25 40.32
C ASN A 21 47.45 -8.60 38.81
N ILE A 22 46.52 -8.09 38.07
CA ILE A 22 46.44 -8.30 36.62
C ILE A 22 47.61 -7.63 35.89
N ARG A 23 48.01 -6.43 36.31
CA ARG A 23 49.16 -5.74 35.72
C ARG A 23 50.50 -6.46 36.03
N GLU A 24 50.61 -7.09 37.18
CA GLU A 24 51.79 -7.92 37.51
C GLU A 24 51.79 -9.22 36.71
N LEU A 25 50.65 -9.88 36.55
CA LEU A 25 50.49 -11.05 35.70
C LEU A 25 50.81 -10.72 34.23
N GLU A 26 50.33 -9.59 33.71
CA GLU A 26 50.71 -9.17 32.35
C GLU A 26 52.20 -8.90 32.18
N LYS A 27 52.87 -8.35 33.21
CA LYS A 27 54.33 -8.17 33.18
C LYS A 27 55.08 -9.51 33.22
N LEU A 28 54.58 -10.46 33.99
CA LEU A 28 55.18 -11.82 34.05
C LEU A 28 54.98 -12.56 32.74
N VAL A 29 53.76 -12.51 32.14
CA VAL A 29 53.48 -13.12 30.84
C VAL A 29 54.35 -12.50 29.73
N LYS A 30 54.47 -11.15 29.69
CA LYS A 30 55.38 -10.48 28.74
C LYS A 30 56.84 -10.83 28.95
N LYS A 31 57.28 -11.05 30.21
CA LYS A 31 58.66 -11.45 30.52
C LYS A 31 58.92 -12.91 30.09
N GLU A 32 57.93 -13.76 30.23
CA GLU A 32 57.99 -15.17 29.82
C GLU A 32 57.93 -15.33 28.29
N GLN A 33 57.10 -14.55 27.61
CA GLN A 33 57.09 -14.48 26.14
C GLN A 33 58.43 -13.98 25.58
N ARG A 34 59.03 -12.95 26.20
CA ARG A 34 60.40 -12.49 25.82
C ARG A 34 61.48 -13.51 26.06
N ARG A 35 61.36 -14.36 27.13
CA ARG A 35 62.28 -15.48 27.37
C ARG A 35 62.10 -16.56 26.31
N LYS A 36 60.89 -16.96 25.99
CA LYS A 36 60.61 -17.95 24.93
C LYS A 36 61.10 -17.45 23.57
N TYR A 37 60.80 -16.20 23.20
CA TYR A 37 61.31 -15.61 21.96
C TYR A 37 62.86 -15.56 21.91
N LYS A 38 63.55 -15.22 23.02
CA LYS A 38 65.00 -15.25 23.07
C LYS A 38 65.55 -16.66 23.00
N ALA A 39 64.84 -17.65 23.54
CA ALA A 39 65.23 -19.07 23.44
C ALA A 39 65.09 -19.61 22.02
N GLU A 40 63.95 -19.26 21.34
CA GLU A 40 63.69 -19.60 19.92
C GLU A 40 64.72 -18.97 18.97
N VAL A 41 65.05 -17.69 19.21
CA VAL A 41 66.08 -16.98 18.41
C VAL A 41 67.49 -17.59 18.64
N LYS A 42 67.76 -18.10 19.85
CA LYS A 42 69.02 -18.75 20.14
C LYS A 42 69.11 -20.15 19.51
N GLU A 43 68.00 -20.88 19.52
CA GLU A 43 67.89 -22.20 18.90
C GLU A 43 67.95 -22.12 17.36
N THR A 44 67.36 -21.09 16.77
CA THR A 44 67.44 -20.80 15.31
C THR A 44 68.89 -20.40 14.91
N LYS A 45 69.63 -19.67 15.77
CA LYS A 45 71.05 -19.36 15.51
C LYS A 45 71.96 -20.57 15.61
N ILE A 46 71.68 -21.48 16.54
CA ILE A 46 72.49 -22.72 16.69
C ILE A 46 72.29 -23.69 15.51
N LYS A 47 71.03 -23.76 15.00
CA LYS A 47 70.72 -24.55 13.78
C LYS A 47 71.31 -23.97 12.50
N ALA A 48 71.66 -22.70 12.49
CA ALA A 48 72.26 -22.04 11.31
C ALA A 48 73.81 -22.28 11.20
N GLU A 49 74.48 -22.76 12.25
CA GLU A 49 75.95 -23.05 12.26
C GLU A 49 76.30 -24.50 11.99
N GLU A 50 75.30 -25.42 11.86
CA GLU A 50 75.63 -26.79 11.42
C GLU A 50 76.08 -26.78 9.95
N LYS A 51 77.33 -27.11 9.69
CA LYS A 51 77.90 -27.32 8.36
C LYS A 51 77.06 -28.37 7.64
N VAL A 52 76.17 -27.89 6.74
CA VAL A 52 75.34 -28.75 5.90
C VAL A 52 76.23 -29.56 4.98
N SER A 53 76.27 -30.87 5.13
CA SER A 53 76.99 -31.79 4.24
C SER A 53 76.49 -31.56 2.79
N ASP A 54 77.39 -31.78 1.80
CA ASP A 54 77.07 -31.62 0.37
C ASP A 54 75.84 -32.46 -0.06
N LEU A 55 75.57 -33.57 0.57
CA LEU A 55 74.36 -34.36 0.38
C LEU A 55 73.10 -33.65 0.90
N GLY A 56 73.22 -32.97 2.06
CA GLY A 56 72.10 -32.15 2.59
C GLY A 56 71.80 -30.95 1.75
N ARG A 57 72.84 -30.34 1.15
CA ARG A 57 72.69 -29.21 0.24
C ARG A 57 71.97 -29.58 -1.08
N LYS A 58 72.37 -30.70 -1.68
CA LYS A 58 71.73 -31.27 -2.88
C LYS A 58 70.26 -31.66 -2.61
N LYS A 59 70.01 -32.26 -1.43
CA LYS A 59 68.60 -32.61 -1.03
C LYS A 59 67.73 -31.37 -0.82
N ARG A 60 68.24 -30.29 -0.21
CA ARG A 60 67.57 -29.04 -0.06
C ARG A 60 67.33 -28.33 -1.40
N MET A 61 68.34 -28.32 -2.29
CA MET A 61 68.15 -27.77 -3.66
C MET A 61 67.11 -28.55 -4.45
N ARG A 62 67.12 -29.87 -4.42
CA ARG A 62 66.14 -30.72 -5.07
C ARG A 62 64.75 -30.45 -4.51
N ASN A 63 64.58 -30.35 -3.21
CA ASN A 63 63.27 -30.03 -2.61
C ASN A 63 62.83 -28.61 -2.94
N ALA A 64 63.72 -27.63 -2.98
CA ALA A 64 63.39 -26.24 -3.39
C ALA A 64 62.94 -26.20 -4.86
N ILE A 65 63.63 -26.91 -5.75
CA ILE A 65 63.21 -27.02 -7.17
C ILE A 65 61.86 -27.72 -7.27
N LEU A 66 61.64 -28.80 -6.50
CA LEU A 66 60.38 -29.53 -6.51
C LEU A 66 59.20 -28.67 -6.01
N VAL A 67 59.38 -27.91 -4.92
CA VAL A 67 58.41 -26.95 -4.42
C VAL A 67 58.13 -25.83 -5.44
N SER A 68 59.21 -25.30 -6.05
CA SER A 68 59.09 -24.26 -7.09
C SER A 68 58.33 -24.77 -8.31
N THR A 69 58.62 -26.02 -8.75
CA THR A 69 57.90 -26.64 -9.89
C THR A 69 56.43 -26.88 -9.57
N ILE A 70 56.12 -27.39 -8.37
CA ILE A 70 54.71 -27.57 -7.93
C ILE A 70 53.99 -26.23 -7.87
N THR A 71 54.62 -25.18 -7.35
CA THR A 71 54.07 -23.83 -7.30
C THR A 71 53.82 -23.30 -8.73
N PHE A 72 54.75 -23.54 -9.64
CA PHE A 72 54.62 -23.13 -11.05
C PHE A 72 53.47 -23.86 -11.76
N ILE A 73 53.34 -25.18 -11.52
CA ILE A 73 52.23 -25.98 -12.05
C ILE A 73 50.92 -25.49 -11.47
N ALA A 74 50.85 -25.22 -10.15
CA ALA A 74 49.64 -24.67 -9.52
C ALA A 74 49.25 -23.30 -10.11
N LEU A 75 50.23 -22.43 -10.41
CA LEU A 75 49.99 -21.14 -11.05
C LEU A 75 49.48 -21.32 -12.48
N ILE A 76 50.05 -22.25 -13.27
CA ILE A 76 49.60 -22.55 -14.63
C ILE A 76 48.16 -23.11 -14.58
N CYS A 77 47.88 -24.05 -13.68
CA CYS A 77 46.53 -24.56 -13.48
C CYS A 77 45.54 -23.44 -13.07
N ARG A 78 45.97 -22.52 -12.20
CA ARG A 78 45.15 -21.37 -11.79
C ARG A 78 44.88 -20.40 -12.95
N ILE A 79 45.92 -20.11 -13.75
CA ILE A 79 45.74 -19.28 -14.96
C ILE A 79 44.81 -19.97 -15.96
N GLY A 80 45.02 -21.28 -16.21
CA GLY A 80 44.12 -22.06 -17.05
C GLY A 80 42.68 -22.06 -16.53
N TRP A 81 42.49 -22.25 -15.23
CA TRP A 81 41.17 -22.14 -14.61
C TRP A 81 40.52 -20.75 -14.83
N ILE A 82 41.28 -19.67 -14.59
CA ILE A 82 40.83 -18.31 -14.82
C ILE A 82 40.45 -18.09 -16.31
N GLN A 83 41.27 -18.64 -17.23
CA GLN A 83 41.08 -18.41 -18.68
C GLN A 83 39.96 -19.27 -19.28
N PHE A 84 39.84 -20.55 -18.91
CA PHE A 84 38.94 -21.50 -19.51
C PHE A 84 37.62 -21.71 -18.76
N VAL A 85 37.63 -21.54 -17.43
CA VAL A 85 36.45 -21.74 -16.58
C VAL A 85 35.82 -20.41 -16.22
N MET A 86 36.59 -19.42 -15.79
CA MET A 86 36.10 -18.09 -15.43
C MET A 86 36.21 -17.08 -16.56
N GLY A 87 36.77 -17.44 -17.71
CA GLY A 87 37.03 -16.50 -18.80
C GLY A 87 35.80 -15.80 -19.32
N SER A 88 34.72 -16.52 -19.53
CA SER A 88 33.44 -15.95 -19.98
C SER A 88 32.82 -15.01 -18.93
N GLU A 89 32.91 -15.35 -17.66
CA GLU A 89 32.40 -14.54 -16.55
C GLU A 89 33.25 -13.27 -16.37
N LEU A 90 34.58 -13.40 -16.40
CA LEU A 90 35.52 -12.26 -16.32
C LEU A 90 35.42 -11.37 -17.55
N GLN A 91 35.20 -11.94 -18.72
CA GLN A 91 34.98 -11.19 -19.96
C GLN A 91 33.66 -10.43 -19.91
N SER A 92 32.60 -11.04 -19.33
CA SER A 92 31.32 -10.37 -19.07
C SER A 92 31.48 -9.22 -18.06
N MET A 93 32.22 -9.44 -16.96
CA MET A 93 32.51 -8.39 -15.99
C MET A 93 33.33 -7.24 -16.59
N ALA A 94 34.35 -7.55 -17.40
CA ALA A 94 35.16 -6.55 -18.08
C ALA A 94 34.32 -5.78 -19.12
N TYR A 95 33.43 -6.46 -19.82
CA TYR A 95 32.48 -5.84 -20.76
C TYR A 95 31.56 -4.88 -20.03
N VAL A 96 30.99 -5.27 -18.87
CA VAL A 96 30.16 -4.39 -18.02
C VAL A 96 30.95 -3.17 -17.52
N GLN A 97 32.23 -3.32 -17.21
CA GLN A 97 33.09 -2.19 -16.81
C GLN A 97 33.48 -1.25 -17.97
N GLN A 98 33.54 -1.80 -19.20
CA GLN A 98 33.91 -1.04 -20.40
C GLN A 98 32.73 -0.48 -21.17
N THR A 99 31.50 -0.86 -20.81
CA THR A 99 30.28 -0.40 -21.46
C THR A 99 29.56 0.62 -20.59
N LEU A 100 29.20 1.75 -21.17
CA LEU A 100 28.28 2.70 -20.56
C LEU A 100 26.86 2.20 -20.86
N ASP A 101 26.23 1.57 -19.88
CA ASP A 101 24.84 1.12 -19.98
C ASP A 101 23.94 2.35 -19.76
N ARG A 102 23.26 2.79 -20.82
CA ARG A 102 22.15 3.74 -20.71
C ARG A 102 20.86 2.96 -20.71
N SER A 103 20.13 3.02 -19.62
CA SER A 103 18.81 2.39 -19.52
C SER A 103 17.75 3.23 -20.23
N VAL A 104 16.95 2.61 -21.06
CA VAL A 104 15.75 3.20 -21.68
C VAL A 104 14.56 2.76 -20.83
N ASN A 105 13.86 3.72 -20.24
CA ASN A 105 12.69 3.41 -19.45
C ASN A 105 11.52 2.98 -20.36
N PRO A 106 10.83 1.87 -20.02
CA PRO A 106 9.60 1.48 -20.71
C PRO A 106 8.48 2.46 -20.41
N LYS A 107 7.47 2.50 -21.24
CA LYS A 107 6.19 3.10 -20.89
C LYS A 107 5.49 2.19 -19.90
N ARG A 108 5.06 2.77 -18.79
CA ARG A 108 4.24 2.06 -17.82
C ARG A 108 2.85 1.85 -18.43
N GLY A 109 2.28 0.65 -18.27
CA GLY A 109 1.01 0.27 -18.85
C GLY A 109 -0.11 1.26 -18.51
N THR A 110 -1.06 1.43 -19.42
CA THR A 110 -2.20 2.33 -19.26
C THR A 110 -3.24 1.70 -18.33
N ILE A 111 -3.87 2.50 -17.50
CA ILE A 111 -4.99 2.07 -16.66
C ILE A 111 -6.26 2.69 -17.24
N TYR A 112 -7.20 1.82 -17.61
CA TYR A 112 -8.50 2.18 -18.16
C TYR A 112 -9.61 1.94 -17.12
N ASP A 113 -10.72 2.66 -17.30
CA ASP A 113 -11.95 2.43 -16.57
C ASP A 113 -12.66 1.12 -16.99
N ALA A 114 -13.80 0.82 -16.41
CA ALA A 114 -14.59 -0.39 -16.66
C ALA A 114 -15.05 -0.54 -18.12
N THR A 115 -15.15 0.56 -18.87
CA THR A 115 -15.53 0.57 -20.30
C THR A 115 -14.35 0.28 -21.23
N GLY A 116 -13.11 0.39 -20.75
CA GLY A 116 -11.89 0.30 -21.55
C GLY A 116 -11.66 1.49 -22.48
N LYS A 117 -12.42 2.58 -22.33
CA LYS A 117 -12.36 3.78 -23.20
C LYS A 117 -11.76 4.97 -22.49
N ASN A 118 -12.09 5.17 -21.22
CA ASN A 118 -11.60 6.29 -20.44
C ASN A 118 -10.26 5.95 -19.80
N ILE A 119 -9.27 6.79 -20.05
CA ILE A 119 -7.93 6.64 -19.49
C ILE A 119 -7.91 7.25 -18.08
N LEU A 120 -7.56 6.45 -17.09
CA LEU A 120 -7.39 6.87 -15.70
C LEU A 120 -5.93 7.20 -15.37
N ALA A 121 -4.97 6.47 -15.97
CA ALA A 121 -3.55 6.74 -15.84
C ALA A 121 -2.80 6.31 -17.11
N ILE A 122 -1.85 7.15 -17.56
CA ILE A 122 -1.06 6.90 -18.77
C ILE A 122 0.39 7.35 -18.55
N SER A 123 1.34 6.81 -19.33
CA SER A 123 2.70 7.30 -19.40
C SER A 123 2.83 8.36 -20.49
N SER A 124 3.16 9.58 -20.09
CA SER A 124 3.51 10.66 -21.00
C SER A 124 5.00 10.60 -21.31
N THR A 125 5.37 10.83 -22.58
CA THR A 125 6.77 10.97 -22.98
C THR A 125 7.30 12.32 -22.51
N VAL A 126 8.39 12.27 -21.79
CA VAL A 126 9.13 13.43 -21.28
C VAL A 126 10.62 13.21 -21.54
N GLU A 127 11.47 14.12 -21.17
CA GLU A 127 12.90 14.00 -21.41
C GLU A 127 13.70 14.22 -20.13
N THR A 128 14.84 13.56 -20.03
CA THR A 128 15.79 13.68 -18.93
C THR A 128 17.12 14.19 -19.46
N VAL A 129 17.67 15.24 -18.86
CA VAL A 129 18.95 15.82 -19.25
C VAL A 129 20.05 15.24 -18.38
N THR A 130 21.02 14.62 -19.04
CA THR A 130 22.24 14.10 -18.41
C THR A 130 23.47 14.73 -19.06
N VAL A 131 24.55 14.85 -18.32
CA VAL A 131 25.84 15.30 -18.86
C VAL A 131 26.91 14.23 -18.66
N ASN A 132 27.80 14.12 -19.62
CA ASN A 132 29.07 13.42 -19.46
C ASN A 132 30.18 14.47 -19.28
N PRO A 133 30.58 14.78 -18.04
CA PRO A 133 31.55 15.84 -17.77
C PRO A 133 32.91 15.61 -18.39
N THR A 134 33.27 14.38 -18.73
CA THR A 134 34.57 14.06 -19.38
C THR A 134 34.56 14.36 -20.85
N ASN A 135 33.40 14.42 -21.50
CA ASN A 135 33.22 14.70 -22.91
C ASN A 135 32.96 16.21 -23.19
N ILE A 136 32.74 17.02 -22.16
CA ILE A 136 32.60 18.46 -22.30
C ILE A 136 33.98 19.10 -22.29
N ALA A 137 34.30 19.90 -23.33
CA ALA A 137 35.56 20.66 -23.39
C ALA A 137 35.70 21.58 -22.16
N LYS A 138 36.93 21.78 -21.68
CA LYS A 138 37.15 22.57 -20.43
C LYS A 138 36.62 24.00 -20.55
N GLU A 139 36.79 24.61 -21.72
CA GLU A 139 36.32 25.95 -22.06
C GLU A 139 34.80 26.08 -22.11
N ASP A 140 34.07 24.97 -22.36
CA ASP A 140 32.63 25.00 -22.50
C ASP A 140 31.88 24.67 -21.20
N LYS A 141 32.59 24.17 -20.17
CA LYS A 141 31.95 23.75 -18.92
C LYS A 141 31.15 24.85 -18.22
N GLU A 142 31.72 26.04 -18.17
CA GLU A 142 31.04 27.20 -17.57
C GLU A 142 29.87 27.69 -18.42
N LYS A 143 30.00 27.65 -19.77
CA LYS A 143 28.93 28.05 -20.69
C LYS A 143 27.76 27.08 -20.56
N VAL A 144 28.03 25.76 -20.55
CA VAL A 144 27.02 24.69 -20.37
C VAL A 144 26.36 24.85 -19.00
N ALA A 145 27.13 25.09 -17.95
CA ALA A 145 26.55 25.24 -16.60
C ALA A 145 25.62 26.46 -16.52
N LYS A 146 25.95 27.58 -17.15
CA LYS A 146 25.09 28.77 -17.21
C LYS A 146 23.80 28.49 -17.95
N ALA A 147 23.88 27.89 -19.15
CA ALA A 147 22.69 27.55 -19.95
C ALA A 147 21.75 26.61 -19.22
N LEU A 148 22.28 25.55 -18.62
CA LEU A 148 21.47 24.60 -17.84
C LEU A 148 20.80 25.26 -16.63
N THR A 149 21.49 26.22 -16.01
CA THR A 149 20.97 27.04 -14.91
C THR A 149 19.81 27.90 -15.37
N GLU A 150 19.99 28.64 -16.48
CA GLU A 150 18.99 29.58 -17.01
C GLU A 150 17.75 28.86 -17.55
N ILE A 151 17.93 27.83 -18.40
CA ILE A 151 16.82 27.08 -19.02
C ILE A 151 15.96 26.35 -17.97
N PHE A 152 16.60 25.75 -16.96
CA PHE A 152 15.90 24.93 -15.98
C PHE A 152 15.71 25.60 -14.61
N ASN A 153 16.09 26.86 -14.45
CA ASN A 153 16.03 27.61 -13.19
C ASN A 153 16.67 26.88 -12.01
N LEU A 154 17.93 26.43 -12.18
CA LEU A 154 18.67 25.62 -11.22
C LEU A 154 19.76 26.47 -10.53
N ASN A 155 20.32 25.98 -9.43
CA ASN A 155 21.44 26.65 -8.75
C ASN A 155 22.75 26.46 -9.53
N TYR A 156 23.38 27.56 -9.95
CA TYR A 156 24.57 27.55 -10.77
C TYR A 156 25.75 26.78 -10.15
N GLU A 157 26.03 27.00 -8.87
CA GLU A 157 27.18 26.35 -8.21
C GLU A 157 27.00 24.81 -8.19
N THR A 158 25.78 24.36 -7.97
CA THR A 158 25.45 22.93 -7.99
C THR A 158 25.64 22.34 -9.38
N ILE A 159 25.19 23.03 -10.42
CA ILE A 159 25.32 22.56 -11.81
C ILE A 159 26.77 22.58 -12.24
N LEU A 160 27.53 23.67 -11.97
CA LEU A 160 28.95 23.77 -12.27
C LEU A 160 29.76 22.65 -11.60
N LYS A 161 29.44 22.31 -10.35
CA LYS A 161 30.05 21.18 -9.63
C LYS A 161 29.77 19.84 -10.32
N ARG A 162 28.54 19.62 -10.81
CA ARG A 162 28.17 18.38 -11.54
C ARG A 162 28.88 18.32 -12.89
N VAL A 163 28.87 19.39 -13.68
CA VAL A 163 29.53 19.49 -14.99
C VAL A 163 31.05 19.35 -14.88
N SER A 164 31.64 19.66 -13.71
CA SER A 164 33.10 19.60 -13.47
C SER A 164 33.57 18.29 -12.85
N ARG A 165 32.67 17.35 -12.47
CA ARG A 165 33.05 16.06 -11.89
C ARG A 165 33.83 15.19 -12.87
N ARG A 166 34.57 14.21 -12.33
CA ARG A 166 35.18 13.12 -13.10
C ARG A 166 34.22 11.95 -13.12
N SER A 167 33.18 12.05 -13.92
CA SER A 167 32.13 11.07 -14.07
C SER A 167 31.75 10.95 -15.53
N SER A 168 31.33 9.77 -15.95
CA SER A 168 30.83 9.52 -17.31
C SER A 168 29.35 9.90 -17.48
N ILE A 169 28.60 10.03 -16.38
CA ILE A 169 27.20 10.45 -16.39
C ILE A 169 26.80 11.16 -15.10
N GLU A 170 26.20 12.33 -15.24
CA GLU A 170 25.59 13.09 -14.14
C GLU A 170 24.20 13.56 -14.58
N THR A 171 23.17 13.23 -13.83
CA THR A 171 21.82 13.69 -14.12
C THR A 171 21.67 15.16 -13.70
N ILE A 172 21.25 16.03 -14.60
CA ILE A 172 21.02 17.45 -14.33
C ILE A 172 19.58 17.68 -13.89
N VAL A 173 18.62 17.30 -14.74
CA VAL A 173 17.18 17.43 -14.48
C VAL A 173 16.45 16.24 -15.12
N LYS A 174 15.46 15.71 -14.40
CA LYS A 174 14.62 14.59 -14.85
C LYS A 174 13.25 15.08 -15.29
N LYS A 175 12.67 14.39 -16.26
CA LYS A 175 11.24 14.48 -16.63
C LYS A 175 10.81 15.90 -17.00
N ILE A 176 11.60 16.54 -17.85
CA ILE A 176 11.28 17.85 -18.42
C ILE A 176 10.30 17.72 -19.58
N ASP A 177 9.50 18.76 -19.77
CA ASP A 177 8.60 18.87 -20.91
C ASP A 177 9.39 19.13 -22.19
N LYS A 178 8.79 18.73 -23.33
CA LYS A 178 9.44 18.80 -24.65
C LYS A 178 9.88 20.19 -25.03
N GLU A 179 9.13 21.22 -24.68
CA GLU A 179 9.46 22.61 -25.01
C GLU A 179 10.81 23.03 -24.41
N LYS A 180 11.07 22.71 -23.15
CA LYS A 180 12.37 22.99 -22.49
C LYS A 180 13.52 22.17 -23.04
N ALA A 181 13.24 20.93 -23.44
CA ALA A 181 14.24 20.10 -24.09
C ALA A 181 14.60 20.62 -25.48
N ASP A 182 13.64 21.11 -26.26
CA ASP A 182 13.84 21.71 -27.57
C ASP A 182 14.61 23.04 -27.45
N GLU A 183 14.34 23.82 -26.39
CA GLU A 183 15.13 25.02 -26.06
C GLU A 183 16.60 24.68 -25.81
N LEU A 184 16.87 23.64 -25.04
CA LEU A 184 18.21 23.15 -24.78
C LEU A 184 18.88 22.63 -26.08
N ARG A 185 18.16 21.85 -26.91
CA ARG A 185 18.68 21.39 -28.22
C ARG A 185 19.10 22.53 -29.12
N LYS A 186 18.24 23.55 -29.20
CA LYS A 186 18.54 24.76 -29.97
C LYS A 186 19.80 25.46 -29.45
N TRP A 187 19.87 25.66 -28.12
CA TRP A 187 21.03 26.28 -27.50
C TRP A 187 22.34 25.51 -27.78
N LEU A 188 22.30 24.16 -27.66
CA LEU A 188 23.45 23.29 -27.96
C LEU A 188 23.89 23.41 -29.43
N SER A 189 22.94 23.47 -30.36
CA SER A 189 23.21 23.67 -31.77
C SER A 189 23.84 25.03 -32.06
N ASP A 190 23.27 26.11 -31.51
CA ASP A 190 23.72 27.49 -31.72
C ASP A 190 25.15 27.73 -31.14
N ASN A 191 25.54 26.96 -30.13
CA ASN A 191 26.87 27.04 -29.50
C ASN A 191 27.85 25.96 -29.97
N ASN A 192 27.49 25.13 -30.97
CA ASN A 192 28.31 24.04 -31.52
C ASN A 192 28.74 23.01 -30.48
N ILE A 193 27.97 22.79 -29.44
CA ILE A 193 28.22 21.78 -28.41
C ILE A 193 27.59 20.46 -28.83
N THR A 194 28.41 19.59 -29.44
CA THR A 194 27.95 18.31 -30.03
C THR A 194 28.13 17.10 -29.10
N LYS A 195 28.87 17.25 -27.98
CA LYS A 195 29.22 16.15 -27.08
C LYS A 195 29.07 16.56 -25.61
N GLY A 196 28.80 15.57 -24.77
CA GLY A 196 28.84 15.74 -23.33
C GLY A 196 27.54 16.22 -22.68
N VAL A 197 26.54 16.66 -23.45
CA VAL A 197 25.18 16.92 -22.97
C VAL A 197 24.23 15.99 -23.72
N ASN A 198 23.44 15.24 -22.97
CA ASN A 198 22.50 14.29 -23.55
C ASN A 198 21.07 14.63 -23.09
N ILE A 199 20.15 14.51 -24.01
CA ILE A 199 18.73 14.65 -23.78
C ILE A 199 18.12 13.30 -24.12
N ASP A 200 17.73 12.56 -23.10
CA ASP A 200 17.26 11.18 -23.22
C ASP A 200 15.75 11.12 -23.07
N GLU A 201 15.09 10.33 -23.89
CA GLU A 201 13.67 10.05 -23.75
C GLU A 201 13.43 9.36 -22.40
N ASP A 202 12.41 9.83 -21.67
CA ASP A 202 11.98 9.32 -20.38
C ASP A 202 10.44 9.29 -20.34
N THR A 203 9.89 8.73 -19.30
CA THR A 203 8.44 8.63 -19.12
C THR A 203 8.01 9.20 -17.79
N LYS A 204 6.87 9.89 -17.80
CA LYS A 204 6.23 10.43 -16.58
C LYS A 204 4.81 9.90 -16.50
N ARG A 205 4.43 9.41 -15.34
CA ARG A 205 3.05 9.01 -15.08
C ARG A 205 2.16 10.24 -15.04
N TYR A 206 1.03 10.17 -15.75
CA TYR A 206 0.06 11.25 -15.86
C TYR A 206 -1.35 10.71 -15.63
N TYR A 207 -2.13 11.44 -14.85
CA TYR A 207 -3.49 11.10 -14.46
C TYR A 207 -4.44 12.19 -15.02
N PRO A 208 -5.11 11.94 -16.16
CA PRO A 208 -5.90 12.96 -16.86
C PRO A 208 -6.99 13.59 -16.02
N ASN A 209 -7.56 12.81 -15.11
CA ASN A 209 -8.68 13.23 -14.26
C ASN A 209 -8.25 13.74 -12.87
N ASN A 210 -6.96 14.03 -12.68
CA ASN A 210 -6.38 14.56 -11.44
C ASN A 210 -6.76 13.80 -10.16
N ASN A 211 -7.96 14.05 -9.61
CA ASN A 211 -8.39 13.56 -8.31
C ASN A 211 -9.23 12.27 -8.39
N LEU A 212 -9.74 11.91 -9.57
CA LEU A 212 -10.69 10.82 -9.73
C LEU A 212 -10.11 9.48 -9.25
N ALA A 213 -10.82 8.82 -8.35
CA ALA A 213 -10.45 7.54 -7.74
C ALA A 213 -9.04 7.53 -7.11
N SER A 214 -8.61 8.67 -6.54
CA SER A 214 -7.23 8.87 -6.09
C SER A 214 -6.75 7.80 -5.11
N GLN A 215 -7.54 7.42 -4.11
CA GLN A 215 -7.20 6.38 -3.13
C GLN A 215 -7.28 4.95 -3.69
N VAL A 216 -7.83 4.77 -4.90
CA VAL A 216 -7.91 3.46 -5.59
C VAL A 216 -6.76 3.31 -6.56
N ILE A 217 -6.58 4.29 -7.46
CA ILE A 217 -5.52 4.25 -8.48
C ILE A 217 -4.16 4.29 -7.80
N GLY A 218 -3.98 5.20 -6.83
CA GLY A 218 -2.70 5.48 -6.23
C GLY A 218 -1.79 6.26 -7.18
N PHE A 219 -0.51 6.38 -6.84
CA PHE A 219 0.43 7.19 -7.61
C PHE A 219 1.81 6.56 -7.72
N CYS A 220 2.58 7.07 -8.69
CA CYS A 220 3.96 6.64 -8.91
C CYS A 220 4.96 7.65 -8.33
N GLY A 221 6.10 7.13 -7.89
CA GLY A 221 7.26 7.94 -7.51
C GLY A 221 8.01 8.51 -8.71
N SER A 222 9.07 9.25 -8.42
CA SER A 222 9.95 9.86 -9.43
C SER A 222 10.58 8.86 -10.40
N ASP A 223 10.75 7.61 -9.97
CA ASP A 223 11.34 6.53 -10.75
C ASP A 223 10.30 5.65 -11.46
N ASN A 224 9.05 6.14 -11.58
CA ASN A 224 7.90 5.43 -12.15
C ASN A 224 7.52 4.14 -11.39
N GLN A 225 8.00 3.94 -10.17
CA GLN A 225 7.56 2.86 -9.28
C GLN A 225 6.21 3.22 -8.66
N GLY A 226 5.27 2.29 -8.66
CA GLY A 226 4.00 2.44 -7.94
C GLY A 226 4.22 2.51 -6.44
N LEU A 227 3.66 3.52 -5.78
CA LEU A 227 3.83 3.75 -4.33
C LEU A 227 2.57 3.46 -3.53
N ASP A 228 1.40 3.55 -4.16
CA ASP A 228 0.12 3.28 -3.50
C ASP A 228 -0.91 2.74 -4.51
N GLY A 229 -2.06 2.28 -4.01
CA GLY A 229 -3.21 1.84 -4.81
C GLY A 229 -2.91 0.71 -5.80
N ILE A 230 -3.62 0.72 -6.92
CA ILE A 230 -3.45 -0.24 -8.04
C ILE A 230 -2.05 -0.14 -8.64
N GLU A 231 -1.48 1.07 -8.68
CA GLU A 231 -0.11 1.27 -9.16
C GLU A 231 0.91 0.40 -8.42
N THR A 232 0.75 0.22 -7.10
CA THR A 232 1.64 -0.64 -6.30
C THR A 232 1.30 -2.12 -6.44
N ILE A 233 0.03 -2.49 -6.35
CA ILE A 233 -0.38 -3.90 -6.35
C ILE A 233 -0.04 -4.57 -7.69
N TYR A 234 -0.23 -3.84 -8.80
CA TYR A 234 0.05 -4.32 -10.15
C TYR A 234 1.38 -3.77 -10.71
N GLU A 235 2.33 -3.45 -9.82
CA GLU A 235 3.66 -2.96 -10.21
C GLU A 235 4.33 -3.88 -11.22
N LYS A 236 4.25 -5.20 -11.02
CA LYS A 236 4.89 -6.20 -11.88
C LYS A 236 4.34 -6.16 -13.31
N GLU A 237 3.03 -6.00 -13.44
CA GLU A 237 2.33 -5.95 -14.72
C GLU A 237 2.54 -4.60 -15.41
N LEU A 238 2.46 -3.51 -14.64
CA LEU A 238 2.48 -2.15 -15.18
C LEU A 238 3.86 -1.64 -15.55
N LYS A 239 4.95 -2.02 -14.86
CA LYS A 239 6.25 -1.36 -14.97
C LYS A 239 7.00 -1.61 -16.27
N GLY A 240 6.70 -2.71 -17.00
CA GLY A 240 7.45 -3.16 -18.16
C GLY A 240 8.90 -3.57 -17.86
N GLU A 241 9.69 -3.77 -18.90
CA GLU A 241 11.10 -4.15 -18.80
C GLU A 241 11.99 -3.08 -19.45
N LYS A 242 13.03 -2.66 -18.72
CA LYS A 242 13.95 -1.62 -19.20
C LYS A 242 14.74 -2.10 -20.41
N GLY A 243 14.79 -1.26 -21.44
CA GLY A 243 15.73 -1.39 -22.53
C GLY A 243 17.13 -0.94 -22.11
N LYS A 244 18.10 -1.27 -22.96
CA LYS A 244 19.51 -0.89 -22.76
C LYS A 244 20.13 -0.42 -24.06
N ILE A 245 20.90 0.66 -23.96
CA ILE A 245 21.79 1.13 -25.00
C ILE A 245 23.21 0.93 -24.47
N ASN A 246 23.94 -0.02 -25.03
CA ASN A 246 25.31 -0.31 -24.61
C ASN A 246 26.26 0.41 -25.56
N LYS A 247 27.06 1.35 -25.04
CA LYS A 247 28.14 2.01 -25.76
C LYS A 247 29.48 1.58 -25.19
N ILE A 248 30.45 1.29 -26.05
CA ILE A 248 31.83 0.99 -25.61
C ILE A 248 32.53 2.31 -25.27
N ILE A 249 33.04 2.39 -24.05
CA ILE A 249 33.77 3.56 -23.54
C ILE A 249 35.23 3.21 -23.23
N ASP A 250 36.13 4.18 -23.34
CA ASP A 250 37.52 4.06 -22.89
C ASP A 250 37.63 4.15 -21.35
N ALA A 251 38.80 3.89 -20.81
CA ALA A 251 39.07 3.97 -19.37
C ALA A 251 38.87 5.38 -18.78
N ARG A 252 38.65 6.39 -19.61
CA ARG A 252 38.37 7.79 -19.22
C ARG A 252 36.88 8.15 -19.43
N GLY A 253 36.04 7.20 -19.86
CA GLY A 253 34.62 7.41 -20.12
C GLY A 253 34.30 8.05 -21.48
N GLY A 254 35.28 8.14 -22.39
CA GLY A 254 35.10 8.61 -23.77
C GLY A 254 34.52 7.51 -24.67
N GLU A 255 33.58 7.83 -25.58
CA GLU A 255 33.03 6.86 -26.55
C GLU A 255 34.09 6.46 -27.57
N ILE A 256 34.34 5.15 -27.75
CA ILE A 256 35.43 4.63 -28.58
C ILE A 256 35.03 4.46 -30.06
N ALA A 257 33.77 4.11 -30.35
CA ALA A 257 33.31 3.94 -31.73
C ALA A 257 31.79 4.00 -31.91
N LYS A 258 31.36 4.37 -33.12
CA LYS A 258 29.95 4.28 -33.54
C LYS A 258 29.50 2.83 -33.92
N GLU A 259 30.45 1.93 -34.13
CA GLU A 259 30.20 0.52 -34.48
C GLU A 259 30.22 -0.33 -33.20
N GLY A 260 29.06 -0.68 -32.68
CA GLY A 260 28.93 -1.53 -31.50
C GLY A 260 27.83 -1.10 -30.50
N GLU A 261 26.93 -0.22 -30.94
CA GLU A 261 25.73 0.06 -30.15
C GLU A 261 24.80 -1.15 -30.20
N ASN A 262 24.71 -1.90 -29.09
CA ASN A 262 23.67 -2.92 -28.93
C ASN A 262 22.46 -2.26 -28.29
N TYR A 263 21.40 -2.12 -29.07
CA TYR A 263 20.11 -1.59 -28.61
C TYR A 263 19.18 -2.75 -28.21
N VAL A 264 18.89 -2.88 -26.93
CA VAL A 264 17.82 -3.75 -26.43
C VAL A 264 16.60 -2.87 -26.20
N LYS A 265 15.55 -3.07 -27.02
CA LYS A 265 14.32 -2.29 -26.92
C LYS A 265 13.64 -2.52 -25.55
N ALA A 266 13.17 -1.46 -24.94
CA ALA A 266 12.32 -1.56 -23.75
C ALA A 266 11.00 -2.29 -24.11
N ILE A 267 10.49 -3.07 -23.17
CA ILE A 267 9.20 -3.74 -23.27
C ILE A 267 8.22 -2.98 -22.39
N ASP A 268 7.22 -2.36 -23.00
CA ASP A 268 6.22 -1.58 -22.28
C ASP A 268 5.40 -2.47 -21.34
N GLY A 269 4.92 -1.89 -20.25
CA GLY A 269 4.08 -2.58 -19.28
C GLY A 269 2.71 -2.94 -19.83
N ASN A 270 2.07 -3.93 -19.22
CA ASN A 270 0.73 -4.36 -19.59
C ASN A 270 -0.32 -3.35 -19.15
N ASP A 271 -1.37 -3.19 -19.94
CA ASP A 271 -2.49 -2.31 -19.60
C ASP A 271 -3.49 -3.01 -18.67
N LEU A 272 -4.19 -2.24 -17.87
CA LEU A 272 -5.22 -2.72 -16.95
C LEU A 272 -6.58 -2.13 -17.32
N ILE A 273 -7.63 -2.96 -17.26
CA ILE A 273 -9.02 -2.51 -17.27
C ILE A 273 -9.58 -2.74 -15.86
N LEU A 274 -9.96 -1.66 -15.21
CA LEU A 274 -10.54 -1.69 -13.88
C LEU A 274 -12.03 -2.05 -13.93
N SER A 275 -12.63 -2.30 -12.78
CA SER A 275 -14.08 -2.34 -12.57
C SER A 275 -14.67 -0.96 -12.29
N ILE A 276 -13.84 0.00 -11.93
CA ILE A 276 -14.25 1.39 -11.68
C ILE A 276 -14.77 2.00 -12.97
N ASP A 277 -16.01 2.44 -12.96
CA ASP A 277 -16.63 3.25 -14.00
C ASP A 277 -16.37 4.74 -13.73
N ALA A 278 -15.69 5.41 -14.64
CA ALA A 278 -15.27 6.81 -14.44
C ALA A 278 -16.45 7.77 -14.20
N THR A 279 -17.60 7.51 -14.81
CA THR A 279 -18.80 8.31 -14.65
C THR A 279 -19.44 8.09 -13.29
N VAL A 280 -19.61 6.83 -12.90
CA VAL A 280 -20.16 6.44 -11.59
C VAL A 280 -19.26 6.94 -10.46
N GLN A 281 -17.95 6.82 -10.63
CA GLN A 281 -16.95 7.32 -9.67
C GLN A 281 -17.05 8.85 -9.51
N GLY A 282 -17.13 9.58 -10.61
CA GLY A 282 -17.25 11.04 -10.58
C GLY A 282 -18.54 11.51 -9.90
N ILE A 283 -19.65 10.80 -10.13
CA ILE A 283 -20.92 11.04 -9.44
C ILE A 283 -20.78 10.77 -7.93
N ALA A 284 -20.19 9.63 -7.56
CA ALA A 284 -19.99 9.26 -6.17
C ALA A 284 -19.11 10.29 -5.44
N GLU A 285 -18.01 10.74 -6.04
CA GLU A 285 -17.12 11.75 -5.45
C GLU A 285 -17.81 13.10 -5.26
N LYS A 286 -18.59 13.53 -6.25
CA LYS A 286 -19.34 14.78 -6.18
C LYS A 286 -20.31 14.77 -5.00
N TYR A 287 -21.19 13.77 -4.93
CA TYR A 287 -22.20 13.72 -3.87
C TYR A 287 -21.61 13.43 -2.49
N LEU A 288 -20.52 12.68 -2.42
CA LEU A 288 -19.79 12.50 -1.17
C LEU A 288 -19.21 13.82 -0.64
N ALA A 289 -18.61 14.61 -1.52
CA ALA A 289 -18.07 15.92 -1.15
C ALA A 289 -19.20 16.86 -0.65
N GLU A 290 -20.31 16.94 -1.39
CA GLU A 290 -21.50 17.71 -0.99
C GLU A 290 -22.02 17.25 0.38
N ALA A 291 -22.21 15.93 0.57
CA ALA A 291 -22.68 15.37 1.83
C ALA A 291 -21.73 15.66 3.00
N CYS A 292 -20.41 15.54 2.79
CA CYS A 292 -19.43 15.85 3.83
C CYS A 292 -19.40 17.33 4.21
N ILE A 293 -19.55 18.22 3.23
CA ILE A 293 -19.57 19.68 3.45
C ILE A 293 -20.85 20.08 4.19
N ASP A 294 -22.01 19.65 3.70
CA ASP A 294 -23.33 20.01 4.25
C ASP A 294 -23.48 19.51 5.69
N ASN A 295 -22.98 18.31 5.97
CA ASN A 295 -23.01 17.72 7.31
C ASN A 295 -21.80 18.06 8.17
N LYS A 296 -20.89 18.91 7.69
CA LYS A 296 -19.66 19.34 8.42
C LYS A 296 -18.89 18.17 9.00
N CYS A 297 -18.61 17.15 8.15
CA CYS A 297 -17.89 15.96 8.54
C CYS A 297 -16.42 16.27 8.81
N THR A 298 -15.97 16.22 10.05
CA THR A 298 -14.59 16.58 10.41
C THR A 298 -13.57 15.53 9.99
N ASP A 299 -14.00 14.29 9.89
CA ASP A 299 -13.14 13.15 9.54
C ASP A 299 -13.46 12.59 8.14
N GLY A 300 -14.25 13.35 7.34
CA GLY A 300 -14.59 13.03 5.95
C GLY A 300 -15.62 11.91 5.79
N GLY A 301 -15.51 11.15 4.70
CA GLY A 301 -16.44 10.08 4.39
C GLY A 301 -15.94 9.15 3.28
N ASN A 302 -16.71 8.10 2.99
CA ASN A 302 -16.51 7.26 1.82
C ASN A 302 -17.85 6.78 1.21
N ILE A 303 -17.79 6.46 -0.08
CA ILE A 303 -18.85 5.76 -0.81
C ILE A 303 -18.22 4.57 -1.52
N ILE A 304 -18.86 3.40 -1.40
CA ILE A 304 -18.54 2.22 -2.20
C ILE A 304 -19.78 1.83 -2.98
N ILE A 305 -19.62 1.59 -4.28
CA ILE A 305 -20.67 1.07 -5.17
C ILE A 305 -20.15 -0.23 -5.77
N MET A 306 -20.89 -1.32 -5.54
CA MET A 306 -20.48 -2.67 -5.91
C MET A 306 -21.55 -3.38 -6.72
N ASN A 307 -21.17 -4.08 -7.78
CA ASN A 307 -22.04 -5.01 -8.47
C ASN A 307 -22.11 -6.32 -7.69
N PRO A 308 -23.28 -6.70 -7.14
CA PRO A 308 -23.39 -7.89 -6.29
C PRO A 308 -23.22 -9.20 -7.06
N GLN A 309 -23.43 -9.22 -8.39
CA GLN A 309 -23.37 -10.42 -9.21
C GLN A 309 -21.93 -10.82 -9.57
N THR A 310 -21.03 -9.85 -9.61
CA THR A 310 -19.65 -10.04 -10.07
C THR A 310 -18.58 -9.73 -9.02
N GLY A 311 -18.92 -8.98 -7.97
CA GLY A 311 -17.95 -8.46 -7.01
C GLY A 311 -17.17 -7.24 -7.52
N ASP A 312 -17.51 -6.73 -8.68
CA ASP A 312 -16.86 -5.55 -9.28
C ASP A 312 -17.17 -4.29 -8.45
N ILE A 313 -16.15 -3.59 -8.04
CA ILE A 313 -16.30 -2.27 -7.42
C ILE A 313 -16.44 -1.25 -8.57
N LEU A 314 -17.64 -0.71 -8.72
CA LEU A 314 -17.96 0.28 -9.76
C LEU A 314 -17.49 1.68 -9.39
N ALA A 315 -17.51 2.00 -8.11
CA ALA A 315 -16.92 3.21 -7.55
C ALA A 315 -16.46 2.98 -6.10
N MET A 316 -15.37 3.64 -5.73
CA MET A 316 -14.85 3.70 -4.36
C MET A 316 -14.29 5.11 -4.15
N ALA A 317 -15.12 5.99 -3.61
CA ALA A 317 -14.79 7.38 -3.35
C ALA A 317 -14.40 7.61 -1.90
N GLY A 318 -13.39 8.41 -1.67
CA GLY A 318 -12.99 8.93 -0.36
C GLY A 318 -12.99 10.46 -0.36
N TYR A 319 -13.40 11.07 0.75
CA TYR A 319 -13.33 12.52 0.95
C TYR A 319 -12.62 12.84 2.26
N PRO A 320 -11.69 13.82 2.25
CA PRO A 320 -11.20 14.53 1.06
C PRO A 320 -10.30 13.64 0.18
N ASN A 321 -10.37 13.83 -1.15
CA ASN A 321 -9.47 13.19 -2.10
C ASN A 321 -8.23 14.06 -2.36
N TYR A 322 -7.31 13.63 -3.24
CA TYR A 322 -6.07 14.36 -3.55
C TYR A 322 -5.71 14.27 -5.04
N ASN A 323 -4.88 15.22 -5.51
CA ASN A 323 -4.43 15.24 -6.90
C ASN A 323 -3.30 14.22 -7.11
N LEU A 324 -3.56 13.21 -7.96
CA LEU A 324 -2.61 12.14 -8.30
C LEU A 324 -1.34 12.66 -9.01
N ASN A 325 -1.43 13.80 -9.72
CA ASN A 325 -0.29 14.43 -10.36
C ASN A 325 0.57 15.22 -9.35
N GLN A 326 0.04 15.51 -8.15
CA GLN A 326 0.70 16.28 -7.09
C GLN A 326 0.48 15.62 -5.71
N PRO A 327 0.82 14.33 -5.53
CA PRO A 327 0.44 13.56 -4.35
C PRO A 327 1.10 14.01 -3.04
N TYR A 328 2.11 14.86 -3.13
CA TYR A 328 2.83 15.38 -1.95
C TYR A 328 2.39 16.80 -1.55
N GLN A 329 1.35 17.34 -2.19
CA GLN A 329 0.78 18.63 -1.83
C GLN A 329 -0.43 18.46 -0.92
N ALA A 330 -0.61 19.39 0.00
CA ALA A 330 -1.80 19.44 0.86
C ALA A 330 -3.08 19.54 0.03
N ASN A 331 -4.09 18.75 0.39
CA ASN A 331 -5.32 18.59 -0.37
C ASN A 331 -6.51 19.41 0.15
N THR A 332 -6.46 19.92 1.39
CA THR A 332 -7.50 20.78 1.95
C THR A 332 -6.97 22.20 2.20
N GLU A 333 -7.85 23.20 2.23
CA GLU A 333 -7.44 24.58 2.44
C GLU A 333 -6.83 24.79 3.84
N GLU A 334 -7.36 24.10 4.87
CA GLU A 334 -6.83 24.17 6.24
C GLU A 334 -5.41 23.60 6.31
N LEU A 335 -5.18 22.47 5.62
CA LEU A 335 -3.87 21.84 5.58
C LEU A 335 -2.87 22.69 4.77
N LYS A 336 -3.30 23.32 3.65
CA LYS A 336 -2.47 24.25 2.87
C LYS A 336 -2.05 25.44 3.69
N ALA A 337 -2.99 26.04 4.45
CA ALA A 337 -2.71 27.22 5.30
C ALA A 337 -1.67 26.93 6.38
N SER A 338 -1.65 25.72 6.92
CA SER A 338 -0.71 25.30 7.97
C SER A 338 0.56 24.62 7.44
N TRP A 339 0.62 24.28 6.15
CA TRP A 339 1.62 23.38 5.57
C TRP A 339 3.08 23.78 5.84
N GLU A 340 3.41 25.07 5.66
CA GLU A 340 4.77 25.54 5.86
C GLU A 340 5.20 25.58 7.34
N MET A 341 4.23 25.59 8.26
CA MET A 341 4.49 25.62 9.70
C MET A 341 4.66 24.21 10.30
N LEU A 342 4.22 23.16 9.58
CA LEU A 342 4.31 21.78 10.05
C LEU A 342 5.76 21.28 10.03
N ALA A 343 6.17 20.58 11.09
CA ALA A 343 7.42 19.84 11.12
C ALA A 343 7.39 18.68 10.09
N GLN A 344 8.57 18.24 9.62
CA GLN A 344 8.65 17.19 8.59
C GLN A 344 7.90 15.89 8.97
N GLY A 345 7.93 15.50 10.25
CA GLY A 345 7.20 14.33 10.73
C GLY A 345 5.68 14.49 10.67
N GLU A 346 5.18 15.71 10.90
CA GLU A 346 3.76 16.04 10.81
C GLU A 346 3.29 16.09 9.36
N LYS A 347 4.09 16.68 8.44
CA LYS A 347 3.85 16.62 7.00
C LYS A 347 3.73 15.18 6.51
N THR A 348 4.64 14.30 6.95
CA THR A 348 4.59 12.88 6.59
C THR A 348 3.32 12.19 7.07
N LYS A 349 2.90 12.44 8.32
CA LYS A 349 1.64 11.89 8.85
C LYS A 349 0.42 12.42 8.09
N ALA A 350 0.38 13.71 7.79
CA ALA A 350 -0.71 14.32 7.02
C ALA A 350 -0.82 13.70 5.62
N LEU A 351 0.31 13.50 4.92
CA LEU A 351 0.34 12.82 3.62
C LEU A 351 -0.16 11.37 3.71
N GLN A 352 0.29 10.60 4.70
CA GLN A 352 -0.16 9.23 4.92
C GLN A 352 -1.67 9.14 5.18
N GLN A 353 -2.23 10.12 5.92
CA GLN A 353 -3.67 10.21 6.15
C GLN A 353 -4.42 10.58 4.86
N MET A 354 -3.88 11.49 4.06
CA MET A 354 -4.45 11.94 2.79
C MET A 354 -4.52 10.80 1.76
N TRP A 355 -3.49 9.96 1.69
CA TRP A 355 -3.45 8.82 0.76
C TRP A 355 -4.30 7.63 1.22
N ARG A 356 -4.59 7.56 2.52
CA ARG A 356 -5.28 6.43 3.15
C ARG A 356 -6.67 6.19 2.57
N ASN A 357 -6.92 4.98 2.07
CA ASN A 357 -8.25 4.55 1.63
C ASN A 357 -9.06 4.05 2.83
N LYS A 358 -9.88 4.92 3.42
CA LYS A 358 -10.69 4.60 4.61
C LYS A 358 -11.67 3.46 4.37
N ALA A 359 -12.16 3.28 3.14
CA ALA A 359 -13.08 2.20 2.80
C ALA A 359 -12.48 0.80 2.99
N VAL A 360 -11.14 0.70 2.91
CA VAL A 360 -10.38 -0.55 2.95
C VAL A 360 -9.53 -0.66 4.22
N SER A 361 -8.97 0.47 4.67
CA SER A 361 -7.93 0.49 5.71
C SER A 361 -8.43 0.88 7.10
N ASP A 362 -9.63 1.45 7.22
CA ASP A 362 -10.21 1.85 8.50
C ASP A 362 -11.34 0.90 8.89
N THR A 363 -11.44 0.64 10.19
CA THR A 363 -12.53 -0.14 10.78
C THR A 363 -13.46 0.78 11.55
N TYR A 364 -14.72 0.41 11.64
CA TYR A 364 -15.72 1.13 12.40
C TYR A 364 -16.82 0.17 12.89
N GLU A 365 -17.58 0.57 13.87
CA GLU A 365 -18.77 -0.15 14.29
C GLU A 365 -19.90 0.09 13.27
N PRO A 366 -20.43 -0.95 12.57
CA PRO A 366 -21.40 -0.77 11.48
C PRO A 366 -22.79 -0.29 11.97
N GLY A 367 -23.06 -0.39 13.24
CA GLY A 367 -24.35 -0.02 13.83
C GLY A 367 -25.51 -0.79 13.18
N SER A 368 -26.65 -0.12 13.05
CA SER A 368 -27.90 -0.76 12.59
C SER A 368 -27.88 -1.31 11.16
N THR A 369 -26.90 -0.99 10.32
CA THR A 369 -26.73 -1.65 9.01
C THR A 369 -26.42 -3.14 9.17
N PHE A 370 -25.79 -3.52 10.27
CA PHE A 370 -25.45 -4.89 10.61
C PHE A 370 -26.69 -5.77 10.93
N LYS A 371 -27.83 -5.15 11.25
CA LYS A 371 -29.08 -5.88 11.48
C LYS A 371 -29.53 -6.71 10.27
N LEU A 372 -29.04 -6.36 9.06
CA LEU A 372 -29.27 -7.17 7.85
C LEU A 372 -28.64 -8.56 7.98
N ILE A 373 -27.47 -8.65 8.58
CA ILE A 373 -26.78 -9.93 8.82
C ILE A 373 -27.54 -10.76 9.87
N THR A 374 -27.95 -10.12 10.97
CA THR A 374 -28.73 -10.76 12.04
C THR A 374 -30.08 -11.24 11.52
N THR A 375 -30.76 -10.43 10.69
CA THR A 375 -32.02 -10.80 10.02
C THR A 375 -31.82 -12.03 9.15
N SER A 376 -30.79 -12.00 8.31
CA SER A 376 -30.47 -13.11 7.41
C SER A 376 -30.23 -14.42 8.17
N ALA A 377 -29.43 -14.37 9.22
CA ALA A 377 -29.14 -15.54 10.05
C ALA A 377 -30.39 -16.06 10.77
N ALA A 378 -31.24 -15.19 11.31
CA ALA A 378 -32.45 -15.59 12.02
C ALA A 378 -33.50 -16.20 11.08
N LEU A 379 -33.69 -15.67 9.88
CA LEU A 379 -34.58 -16.23 8.86
C LEU A 379 -34.05 -17.56 8.34
N GLU A 380 -32.76 -17.68 8.05
CA GLU A 380 -32.15 -18.93 7.54
C GLU A 380 -32.27 -20.08 8.54
N GLU A 381 -32.18 -19.77 9.84
CA GLU A 381 -32.37 -20.74 10.92
C GLU A 381 -33.87 -21.02 11.25
N GLY A 382 -34.81 -20.38 10.56
CA GLY A 382 -36.24 -20.53 10.79
C GLY A 382 -36.70 -20.06 12.19
N LEU A 383 -35.94 -19.14 12.83
CA LEU A 383 -36.22 -18.65 14.17
C LEU A 383 -37.32 -17.59 14.22
N THR A 384 -37.71 -17.08 13.09
CA THR A 384 -38.70 -16.01 12.90
C THR A 384 -39.25 -16.04 11.49
N SER A 385 -40.33 -15.28 11.23
CA SER A 385 -40.89 -15.06 9.89
C SER A 385 -41.08 -13.57 9.63
N VAL A 386 -41.14 -13.20 8.35
CA VAL A 386 -41.07 -11.77 7.93
C VAL A 386 -42.24 -10.97 8.50
N ASP A 387 -43.47 -11.44 8.31
CA ASP A 387 -44.70 -10.65 8.52
C ASP A 387 -45.61 -11.21 9.64
N LYS A 388 -45.08 -12.03 10.54
CA LYS A 388 -45.83 -12.54 11.67
C LYS A 388 -46.13 -11.40 12.66
N GLU A 389 -47.39 -10.97 12.65
CA GLU A 389 -47.84 -9.90 13.52
C GLU A 389 -47.69 -10.24 15.00
N GLY A 390 -47.23 -9.27 15.78
CA GLY A 390 -47.10 -9.41 17.24
C GLY A 390 -46.04 -10.39 17.71
N GLU A 391 -45.13 -10.81 16.83
CA GLU A 391 -44.07 -11.74 17.23
C GLU A 391 -43.10 -11.12 18.23
N PHE A 392 -42.90 -9.84 18.11
CA PHE A 392 -41.99 -9.08 18.99
C PHE A 392 -42.75 -7.95 19.71
N CYS A 393 -42.25 -7.56 20.89
CA CYS A 393 -42.76 -6.43 21.64
C CYS A 393 -41.61 -5.58 22.17
N CYS A 394 -41.54 -4.32 21.73
CA CYS A 394 -40.57 -3.35 22.22
C CYS A 394 -41.16 -2.48 23.34
N THR A 395 -40.66 -2.64 24.55
CA THR A 395 -41.05 -1.86 25.75
C THR A 395 -40.04 -0.72 26.03
N GLY A 396 -39.21 -0.33 25.05
CA GLY A 396 -38.21 0.72 25.21
C GLY A 396 -36.83 0.21 25.64
N GLY A 397 -36.66 -1.09 25.83
CA GLY A 397 -35.39 -1.72 26.16
C GLY A 397 -35.55 -3.22 26.42
N ILE A 398 -34.45 -3.89 26.64
CA ILE A 398 -34.40 -5.31 27.00
C ILE A 398 -33.33 -5.51 28.07
N GLU A 399 -33.54 -6.42 28.99
CA GLU A 399 -32.57 -6.80 30.01
C GLU A 399 -31.88 -8.09 29.64
N ILE A 400 -30.55 -8.08 29.59
CA ILE A 400 -29.71 -9.24 29.28
C ILE A 400 -28.67 -9.41 30.38
N ALA A 401 -28.70 -10.51 31.10
CA ALA A 401 -27.77 -10.82 32.20
C ALA A 401 -27.62 -9.66 33.23
N GLY A 402 -28.74 -9.01 33.62
CA GLY A 402 -28.75 -7.89 34.54
C GLY A 402 -28.37 -6.53 33.95
N VAL A 403 -28.04 -6.47 32.67
CA VAL A 403 -27.73 -5.22 31.95
C VAL A 403 -28.93 -4.79 31.11
N ARG A 404 -29.44 -3.58 31.36
CA ARG A 404 -30.53 -3.01 30.57
C ARG A 404 -29.98 -2.29 29.35
N ILE A 405 -30.29 -2.78 28.16
CA ILE A 405 -29.95 -2.17 26.87
C ILE A 405 -31.18 -1.44 26.34
N LYS A 406 -31.03 -0.11 26.13
CA LYS A 406 -32.14 0.75 25.68
C LYS A 406 -32.34 0.65 24.17
N CYS A 407 -33.62 0.75 23.72
CA CYS A 407 -33.93 1.07 22.35
C CYS A 407 -33.59 2.54 22.10
N TRP A 408 -33.18 2.91 20.87
CA TRP A 408 -32.94 4.30 20.52
C TRP A 408 -34.19 5.18 20.75
N ARG A 409 -35.38 4.59 20.62
CA ARG A 409 -36.69 5.22 20.87
C ARG A 409 -37.28 4.82 22.22
N TYR A 410 -36.47 4.70 23.29
CA TYR A 410 -36.88 4.23 24.62
C TYR A 410 -37.95 5.11 25.28
N TYR A 411 -38.02 6.40 24.92
CA TYR A 411 -39.01 7.36 25.41
C TYR A 411 -40.39 7.23 24.79
N ARG A 412 -40.49 6.54 23.60
CA ARG A 412 -41.73 6.21 22.89
C ARG A 412 -41.57 4.84 22.25
N PRO A 413 -41.73 3.75 23.03
CA PRO A 413 -41.49 2.37 22.55
C PRO A 413 -42.28 2.04 21.31
N HIS A 414 -41.74 1.11 20.48
CA HIS A 414 -42.41 0.71 19.24
C HIS A 414 -43.65 -0.14 19.47
N GLY A 415 -43.72 -0.86 20.62
CA GLY A 415 -44.84 -1.76 20.92
C GLY A 415 -44.72 -3.10 20.20
N SER A 416 -45.86 -3.61 19.76
CA SER A 416 -45.97 -4.87 19.03
C SER A 416 -45.49 -4.70 17.60
N GLU A 417 -44.57 -5.56 17.14
CA GLU A 417 -43.94 -5.49 15.83
C GLU A 417 -43.79 -6.88 15.18
N SER A 418 -43.92 -6.95 13.86
CA SER A 418 -43.37 -8.05 13.05
C SER A 418 -41.85 -7.84 12.83
N LEU A 419 -41.16 -8.83 12.25
CA LEU A 419 -39.75 -8.67 11.91
C LEU A 419 -39.52 -7.54 10.90
N ARG A 420 -40.41 -7.43 9.89
CA ARG A 420 -40.41 -6.33 8.90
C ARG A 420 -40.51 -4.97 9.60
N GLN A 421 -41.48 -4.80 10.47
CA GLN A 421 -41.68 -3.54 11.22
C GLN A 421 -40.48 -3.22 12.12
N ALA A 422 -39.91 -4.24 12.77
CA ALA A 422 -38.74 -4.07 13.60
C ALA A 422 -37.49 -3.61 12.80
N LEU A 423 -37.33 -4.09 11.54
CA LEU A 423 -36.25 -3.63 10.66
C LEU A 423 -36.52 -2.19 10.17
N MET A 424 -37.77 -1.87 9.79
CA MET A 424 -38.22 -0.54 9.38
C MET A 424 -37.96 0.50 10.46
N ASN A 425 -38.31 0.16 11.71
CA ASN A 425 -38.12 0.98 12.89
C ASN A 425 -36.72 0.91 13.48
N SER A 426 -35.87 0.04 12.97
CA SER A 426 -34.53 -0.21 13.53
C SER A 426 -34.54 -0.54 15.01
N CYS A 427 -35.48 -1.37 15.48
CA CYS A 427 -35.75 -1.68 16.88
C CYS A 427 -34.64 -2.54 17.52
N ASN A 428 -33.78 -1.98 18.41
CA ASN A 428 -32.67 -2.73 19.02
C ASN A 428 -33.13 -3.96 19.83
N PRO A 429 -34.15 -3.90 20.70
CA PRO A 429 -34.60 -5.06 21.49
C PRO A 429 -34.93 -6.29 20.66
N VAL A 430 -35.53 -6.13 19.49
CA VAL A 430 -35.87 -7.26 18.59
C VAL A 430 -34.60 -7.96 18.10
N PHE A 431 -33.62 -7.21 17.61
CA PHE A 431 -32.38 -7.81 17.10
C PHE A 431 -31.51 -8.40 18.19
N ILE A 432 -31.52 -7.81 19.40
CA ILE A 432 -30.89 -8.41 20.59
C ILE A 432 -31.54 -9.79 20.88
N GLY A 433 -32.88 -9.83 20.93
CA GLY A 433 -33.60 -11.08 21.14
C GLY A 433 -33.32 -12.14 20.08
N LEU A 434 -33.24 -11.75 18.80
CA LEU A 434 -32.84 -12.64 17.69
C LEU A 434 -31.41 -13.14 17.86
N GLY A 435 -30.46 -12.27 18.20
CA GLY A 435 -29.09 -12.68 18.48
C GLY A 435 -28.98 -13.71 19.58
N GLN A 436 -29.73 -13.51 20.69
CA GLN A 436 -29.80 -14.49 21.78
C GLN A 436 -30.41 -15.84 21.33
N LYS A 437 -31.46 -15.82 20.48
CA LYS A 437 -32.07 -17.03 19.92
C LYS A 437 -31.13 -17.78 18.98
N ILE A 438 -30.34 -17.10 18.15
CA ILE A 438 -29.32 -17.69 17.27
C ILE A 438 -28.23 -18.35 18.10
N GLY A 439 -27.79 -17.71 19.18
CA GLY A 439 -26.72 -18.16 20.04
C GLY A 439 -25.32 -17.94 19.45
N VAL A 440 -24.29 -17.94 20.29
CA VAL A 440 -22.93 -17.53 19.94
C VAL A 440 -22.35 -18.33 18.79
N SER A 441 -22.36 -19.66 18.89
CA SER A 441 -21.67 -20.54 17.92
C SER A 441 -22.27 -20.46 16.51
N LYS A 442 -23.59 -20.48 16.40
CA LYS A 442 -24.26 -20.28 15.10
C LYS A 442 -24.01 -18.87 14.57
N TYR A 443 -24.04 -17.87 15.43
CA TYR A 443 -23.78 -16.48 15.04
C TYR A 443 -22.38 -16.33 14.42
N TYR A 444 -21.35 -16.90 15.06
CA TYR A 444 -19.98 -16.91 14.54
C TYR A 444 -19.84 -17.70 13.24
N THR A 445 -20.62 -18.76 13.06
CA THR A 445 -20.70 -19.46 11.78
C THR A 445 -21.19 -18.54 10.65
N TYR A 446 -22.24 -17.71 10.90
CA TYR A 446 -22.68 -16.72 9.92
C TYR A 446 -21.69 -15.59 9.71
N LEU A 447 -21.06 -15.07 10.77
CA LEU A 447 -19.98 -14.08 10.62
C LEU A 447 -18.86 -14.60 9.69
N LYS A 448 -18.48 -15.87 9.84
CA LYS A 448 -17.48 -16.52 8.99
C LYS A 448 -17.97 -16.66 7.55
N LYS A 449 -19.20 -17.15 7.33
CA LYS A 449 -19.80 -17.33 5.99
C LYS A 449 -19.94 -16.00 5.25
N PHE A 450 -20.36 -14.94 5.93
CA PHE A 450 -20.41 -13.58 5.39
C PHE A 450 -19.03 -12.92 5.19
N GLY A 451 -17.93 -13.62 5.48
CA GLY A 451 -16.57 -13.13 5.28
C GLY A 451 -16.10 -12.08 6.29
N LEU A 452 -16.85 -11.86 7.37
CA LEU A 452 -16.60 -10.77 8.33
C LEU A 452 -15.45 -11.05 9.30
N LEU A 453 -14.99 -12.30 9.45
CA LEU A 453 -13.86 -12.67 10.30
C LEU A 453 -12.52 -12.77 9.56
N LYS A 454 -12.48 -12.39 8.29
CA LYS A 454 -11.28 -12.40 7.45
C LYS A 454 -11.22 -11.14 6.58
N ARG A 455 -10.05 -10.81 6.07
CA ARG A 455 -9.92 -9.80 5.02
C ARG A 455 -10.65 -10.26 3.76
N THR A 456 -11.20 -9.33 2.99
CA THR A 456 -11.86 -9.63 1.72
C THR A 456 -10.85 -10.09 0.68
N GLY A 457 -9.60 -9.63 0.81
CA GLY A 457 -8.50 -9.86 -0.10
C GLY A 457 -8.67 -9.12 -1.41
N ILE A 458 -9.29 -7.94 -1.38
CA ILE A 458 -9.33 -7.02 -2.52
C ILE A 458 -7.93 -6.72 -3.02
N ASP A 459 -7.82 -6.43 -4.29
CA ASP A 459 -6.58 -6.05 -4.96
C ASP A 459 -6.20 -4.57 -4.73
N LEU A 460 -6.21 -4.16 -3.45
CA LEU A 460 -5.76 -2.85 -2.95
C LEU A 460 -4.82 -3.03 -1.76
N PRO A 461 -3.86 -2.12 -1.55
CA PRO A 461 -2.96 -2.19 -0.41
C PRO A 461 -3.66 -1.79 0.89
N GLY A 462 -3.08 -2.19 2.02
CA GLY A 462 -3.46 -1.67 3.34
C GLY A 462 -4.80 -2.17 3.88
N GLU A 463 -5.37 -3.28 3.36
CA GLU A 463 -6.63 -3.81 3.87
C GLU A 463 -6.53 -4.18 5.35
N ALA A 464 -7.38 -3.55 6.18
CA ALA A 464 -7.48 -3.83 7.60
C ALA A 464 -8.22 -5.16 7.85
N GLY A 465 -7.91 -5.81 8.95
CA GLY A 465 -8.68 -6.93 9.47
C GLY A 465 -9.79 -6.43 10.40
N SER A 466 -10.88 -7.18 10.48
CA SER A 466 -11.94 -6.91 11.46
C SER A 466 -11.48 -7.16 12.90
N ILE A 467 -12.12 -6.49 13.85
CA ILE A 467 -11.86 -6.59 15.29
C ILE A 467 -13.09 -7.19 15.96
N PHE A 468 -13.03 -8.48 16.27
CA PHE A 468 -14.06 -9.21 17.01
C PHE A 468 -13.47 -9.81 18.28
N LEU A 469 -14.29 -9.95 19.32
CA LEU A 469 -13.96 -10.84 20.44
C LEU A 469 -13.82 -12.28 19.92
N LYS A 470 -13.01 -13.09 20.56
CA LYS A 470 -12.97 -14.52 20.27
C LYS A 470 -14.28 -15.16 20.72
N GLU A 471 -14.78 -16.16 19.96
CA GLU A 471 -16.05 -16.86 20.20
C GLU A 471 -16.21 -17.30 21.68
N GLU A 472 -15.14 -17.84 22.26
CA GLU A 472 -15.15 -18.36 23.65
C GLU A 472 -15.27 -17.26 24.73
N LYS A 473 -15.09 -15.99 24.34
CA LYS A 473 -15.18 -14.83 25.24
C LYS A 473 -16.49 -14.06 25.11
N VAL A 474 -17.36 -14.48 24.21
CA VAL A 474 -18.64 -13.82 23.96
C VAL A 474 -19.69 -14.33 24.94
N GLY A 475 -20.05 -13.49 25.88
CA GLY A 475 -21.18 -13.71 26.78
C GLY A 475 -22.50 -13.18 26.19
N PRO A 476 -23.61 -13.29 26.96
CA PRO A 476 -24.92 -12.83 26.49
C PRO A 476 -24.97 -11.31 26.20
N VAL A 477 -24.25 -10.49 26.94
CA VAL A 477 -24.23 -9.02 26.74
C VAL A 477 -23.45 -8.65 25.49
N GLU A 478 -22.30 -9.29 25.26
CA GLU A 478 -21.50 -9.09 24.06
C GLU A 478 -22.28 -9.53 22.81
N LEU A 479 -22.93 -10.71 22.85
CA LEU A 479 -23.77 -11.17 21.75
C LEU A 479 -24.94 -10.21 21.49
N ALA A 480 -25.54 -9.66 22.54
CA ALA A 480 -26.59 -8.66 22.41
C ALA A 480 -26.12 -7.41 21.63
N THR A 481 -24.91 -6.91 21.91
CA THR A 481 -24.36 -5.73 21.23
C THR A 481 -23.93 -6.06 19.80
N ILE A 482 -23.33 -7.22 19.56
CA ILE A 482 -22.97 -7.69 18.21
C ILE A 482 -24.23 -7.77 17.33
N ALA A 483 -25.36 -8.24 17.85
CA ALA A 483 -26.58 -8.46 17.08
C ALA A 483 -27.18 -7.19 16.46
N PHE A 484 -26.86 -6.01 16.96
CA PHE A 484 -27.26 -4.73 16.37
C PHE A 484 -26.09 -3.84 15.89
N GLY A 485 -24.87 -4.43 15.79
CA GLY A 485 -23.73 -3.83 15.11
C GLY A 485 -22.83 -2.98 15.97
N GLN A 486 -22.70 -3.28 17.27
CA GLN A 486 -21.81 -2.55 18.19
C GLN A 486 -20.83 -3.48 18.91
N ARG A 487 -19.73 -2.90 19.45
CA ARG A 487 -18.67 -3.58 20.20
C ARG A 487 -17.79 -4.53 19.36
N PHE A 488 -17.76 -4.33 18.08
CA PHE A 488 -16.81 -4.91 17.13
C PHE A 488 -16.61 -3.94 15.98
N GLU A 489 -15.54 -4.12 15.23
CA GLU A 489 -15.23 -3.24 14.11
C GLU A 489 -14.98 -4.04 12.85
N ILE A 490 -15.46 -3.53 11.73
CA ILE A 490 -15.25 -4.05 10.38
C ILE A 490 -14.97 -2.91 9.41
N THR A 491 -14.34 -3.21 8.28
CA THR A 491 -14.16 -2.21 7.23
C THR A 491 -15.48 -1.96 6.48
N PRO A 492 -15.68 -0.75 5.91
CA PRO A 492 -16.80 -0.50 4.98
C PRO A 492 -16.87 -1.54 3.86
N LEU A 493 -15.71 -1.95 3.33
CA LEU A 493 -15.62 -2.96 2.27
C LEU A 493 -16.12 -4.34 2.74
N GLN A 494 -15.79 -4.77 3.96
CA GLN A 494 -16.32 -6.02 4.51
C GLN A 494 -17.85 -5.98 4.64
N LEU A 495 -18.40 -4.87 5.11
CA LEU A 495 -19.83 -4.72 5.28
C LEU A 495 -20.58 -4.78 3.92
N ILE A 496 -20.15 -3.99 2.93
CA ILE A 496 -20.82 -3.98 1.63
C ILE A 496 -20.69 -5.33 0.93
N THR A 497 -19.55 -6.02 1.05
CA THR A 497 -19.35 -7.35 0.49
C THR A 497 -20.30 -8.39 1.13
N ALA A 498 -20.49 -8.31 2.45
CA ALA A 498 -21.44 -9.17 3.16
C ALA A 498 -22.88 -8.91 2.70
N VAL A 499 -23.30 -7.65 2.57
CA VAL A 499 -24.65 -7.29 2.10
C VAL A 499 -24.83 -7.62 0.61
N SER A 500 -23.77 -7.51 -0.20
CA SER A 500 -23.79 -7.95 -1.61
C SER A 500 -24.11 -9.45 -1.73
N SER A 501 -23.75 -10.28 -0.74
CA SER A 501 -24.15 -11.69 -0.70
C SER A 501 -25.67 -11.84 -0.56
N ILE A 502 -26.33 -10.95 0.16
CA ILE A 502 -27.80 -10.92 0.25
C ILE A 502 -28.38 -10.49 -1.11
N ALA A 503 -27.83 -9.43 -1.70
CA ALA A 503 -28.31 -8.87 -2.95
C ALA A 503 -28.18 -9.81 -4.16
N ASN A 504 -27.25 -10.78 -4.12
CA ASN A 504 -27.04 -11.73 -5.23
C ASN A 504 -27.70 -13.11 -5.01
N GLY A 505 -28.62 -13.23 -4.05
CA GLY A 505 -29.32 -14.47 -3.77
C GLY A 505 -28.55 -15.42 -2.85
N GLY A 506 -27.60 -14.93 -2.07
CA GLY A 506 -26.99 -15.67 -0.95
C GLY A 506 -25.58 -16.20 -1.16
N THR A 507 -24.85 -15.77 -2.18
CA THR A 507 -23.49 -16.24 -2.46
C THR A 507 -22.45 -15.17 -2.12
N TYR A 508 -21.42 -15.53 -1.36
CA TYR A 508 -20.29 -14.61 -1.12
C TYR A 508 -19.41 -14.53 -2.37
N ILE A 509 -19.23 -13.31 -2.88
CA ILE A 509 -18.34 -13.02 -4.02
C ILE A 509 -17.25 -12.05 -3.55
N LYS A 510 -16.00 -12.44 -3.80
CA LYS A 510 -14.86 -11.61 -3.46
C LYS A 510 -14.86 -10.31 -4.27
N PRO A 511 -14.70 -9.12 -3.63
CA PRO A 511 -14.59 -7.87 -4.35
C PRO A 511 -13.30 -7.79 -5.17
N ARG A 512 -13.33 -7.06 -6.29
CA ARG A 512 -12.17 -6.83 -7.16
C ARG A 512 -12.21 -5.45 -7.81
N ILE A 513 -11.03 -4.91 -8.09
CA ILE A 513 -10.83 -3.65 -8.82
C ILE A 513 -10.36 -3.91 -10.26
N VAL A 514 -9.44 -4.85 -10.49
CA VAL A 514 -8.96 -5.15 -11.84
C VAL A 514 -9.78 -6.29 -12.46
N LYS A 515 -10.32 -6.02 -13.65
CA LYS A 515 -11.09 -7.00 -14.44
C LYS A 515 -10.23 -7.74 -15.46
N LYS A 516 -9.34 -7.00 -16.15
CA LYS A 516 -8.56 -7.52 -17.27
C LYS A 516 -7.16 -6.94 -17.28
N ILE A 517 -6.22 -7.75 -17.76
CA ILE A 517 -4.84 -7.36 -18.07
C ILE A 517 -4.66 -7.54 -19.58
N ILE A 518 -4.19 -6.51 -20.27
CA ILE A 518 -3.91 -6.55 -21.72
C ILE A 518 -2.40 -6.55 -21.89
N ASN A 519 -1.87 -7.57 -22.56
CA ASN A 519 -0.45 -7.65 -22.88
C ASN A 519 -0.09 -6.59 -23.92
N SER A 520 0.83 -5.70 -23.58
CA SER A 520 1.22 -4.56 -24.44
C SER A 520 1.92 -4.97 -25.75
N GLN A 521 2.50 -6.19 -25.81
CA GLN A 521 3.22 -6.69 -26.99
C GLN A 521 2.31 -7.45 -27.94
N THR A 522 1.43 -8.30 -27.41
CA THR A 522 0.58 -9.20 -28.19
C THR A 522 -0.85 -8.71 -28.35
N GLY A 523 -1.29 -7.79 -27.49
CA GLY A 523 -2.69 -7.38 -27.40
C GLY A 523 -3.60 -8.44 -26.76
N GLU A 524 -3.04 -9.56 -26.29
CA GLU A 524 -3.81 -10.61 -25.63
C GLU A 524 -4.39 -10.13 -24.31
N THR A 525 -5.65 -10.47 -24.08
CA THR A 525 -6.37 -10.07 -22.87
C THR A 525 -6.53 -11.25 -21.93
N THR A 526 -6.05 -11.12 -20.72
CA THR A 526 -6.27 -12.06 -19.61
C THR A 526 -7.35 -11.52 -18.70
N GLU A 527 -8.45 -12.25 -18.53
CA GLU A 527 -9.51 -11.89 -17.59
C GLU A 527 -9.19 -12.37 -16.18
N ILE A 528 -9.39 -11.51 -15.19
CA ILE A 528 -9.32 -11.88 -13.78
C ILE A 528 -10.64 -12.59 -13.41
N PRO A 529 -10.62 -13.85 -12.95
CA PRO A 529 -11.84 -14.60 -12.71
C PRO A 529 -12.63 -14.07 -11.52
N ILE A 530 -13.95 -14.12 -11.61
CA ILE A 530 -14.87 -13.85 -10.49
C ILE A 530 -14.72 -15.00 -9.47
N LYS A 531 -14.32 -14.66 -8.24
CA LYS A 531 -14.15 -15.64 -7.15
C LYS A 531 -15.42 -15.73 -6.32
N ARG A 532 -16.18 -16.79 -6.56
CA ARG A 532 -17.38 -17.15 -5.78
C ARG A 532 -17.00 -18.14 -4.69
N GLU A 533 -17.47 -17.89 -3.48
CA GLU A 533 -17.34 -18.83 -2.35
C GLU A 533 -18.66 -19.60 -2.14
N GLU A 534 -18.73 -20.34 -1.04
CA GLU A 534 -19.94 -21.08 -0.69
C GLU A 534 -21.15 -20.17 -0.44
N ARG A 535 -22.34 -20.73 -0.64
CA ARG A 535 -23.60 -20.07 -0.32
C ARG A 535 -23.68 -19.77 1.18
N VAL A 536 -24.00 -18.53 1.50
CA VAL A 536 -24.12 -18.03 2.88
C VAL A 536 -25.53 -18.28 3.42
N ILE A 537 -26.54 -17.93 2.60
CA ILE A 537 -27.97 -18.04 2.89
C ILE A 537 -28.72 -18.52 1.64
N SER A 538 -29.93 -19.01 1.81
CA SER A 538 -30.82 -19.42 0.74
C SER A 538 -31.30 -18.22 -0.10
N GLU A 539 -31.76 -18.49 -1.33
CA GLU A 539 -32.36 -17.45 -2.19
C GLU A 539 -33.65 -16.90 -1.60
N GLU A 540 -34.40 -17.76 -0.88
CA GLU A 540 -35.63 -17.36 -0.20
C GLU A 540 -35.33 -16.35 0.91
N THR A 541 -34.36 -16.66 1.78
CA THR A 541 -33.91 -15.73 2.83
C THR A 541 -33.42 -14.42 2.21
N ALA A 542 -32.62 -14.47 1.15
CA ALA A 542 -32.12 -13.29 0.46
C ALA A 542 -33.26 -12.39 -0.07
N LYS A 543 -34.26 -12.97 -0.76
CA LYS A 543 -35.45 -12.26 -1.25
C LYS A 543 -36.26 -11.62 -0.12
N ASN A 544 -36.45 -12.37 0.98
CA ASN A 544 -37.16 -11.85 2.15
C ASN A 544 -36.46 -10.64 2.75
N VAL A 545 -35.14 -10.69 2.92
CA VAL A 545 -34.36 -9.57 3.44
C VAL A 545 -34.41 -8.36 2.49
N LEU A 546 -34.29 -8.57 1.17
CA LEU A 546 -34.42 -7.49 0.17
C LEU A 546 -35.80 -6.84 0.20
N SER A 547 -36.87 -7.63 0.31
CA SER A 547 -38.25 -7.11 0.48
C SER A 547 -38.37 -6.25 1.75
N MET A 548 -37.76 -6.68 2.86
CA MET A 548 -37.77 -5.90 4.11
C MET A 548 -36.92 -4.62 3.97
N MET A 549 -35.78 -4.66 3.28
CA MET A 549 -34.98 -3.47 2.98
C MET A 549 -35.77 -2.45 2.15
N GLN A 550 -36.60 -2.92 1.21
CA GLN A 550 -37.50 -2.06 0.44
C GLN A 550 -38.49 -1.34 1.36
N SER A 551 -39.13 -2.08 2.29
CA SER A 551 -40.04 -1.48 3.26
C SER A 551 -39.38 -0.43 4.17
N VAL A 552 -38.09 -0.58 4.48
CA VAL A 552 -37.32 0.44 5.23
C VAL A 552 -37.25 1.75 4.46
N VAL A 553 -37.13 1.71 3.13
CA VAL A 553 -37.08 2.90 2.27
C VAL A 553 -38.47 3.45 1.97
N GLU A 554 -39.46 2.60 1.79
CA GLU A 554 -40.84 3.05 1.52
C GLU A 554 -41.46 3.73 2.74
N ASP A 555 -41.44 3.11 3.91
CA ASP A 555 -42.17 3.55 5.11
C ASP A 555 -41.35 3.59 6.40
N GLY A 556 -40.05 3.28 6.34
CA GLY A 556 -39.18 3.19 7.52
C GLY A 556 -38.21 4.35 7.69
N THR A 557 -37.12 4.07 8.39
CA THR A 557 -36.04 5.01 8.69
C THR A 557 -35.22 5.43 7.46
N GLY A 558 -35.34 4.74 6.34
CA GLY A 558 -34.63 5.01 5.09
C GLY A 558 -35.43 5.83 4.05
N ARG A 559 -36.54 6.43 4.43
CA ARG A 559 -37.48 7.09 3.50
C ARG A 559 -36.84 8.13 2.59
N ASN A 560 -35.81 8.84 3.05
CA ASN A 560 -35.14 9.87 2.27
C ASN A 560 -34.35 9.30 1.06
N ALA A 561 -34.10 8.00 1.04
CA ALA A 561 -33.42 7.31 -0.07
C ALA A 561 -34.39 6.83 -1.16
N GLN A 562 -35.69 7.17 -1.07
CA GLN A 562 -36.68 6.81 -2.08
C GLN A 562 -36.41 7.53 -3.40
N VAL A 563 -36.40 6.77 -4.49
CA VAL A 563 -36.28 7.30 -5.87
C VAL A 563 -37.51 6.89 -6.66
N GLU A 564 -38.25 7.86 -7.16
CA GLU A 564 -39.47 7.61 -7.92
C GLU A 564 -39.20 6.73 -9.16
N GLY A 565 -40.01 5.71 -9.35
CA GLY A 565 -39.86 4.75 -10.44
C GLY A 565 -38.86 3.62 -10.21
N TYR A 566 -38.16 3.62 -9.09
CA TYR A 566 -37.17 2.56 -8.74
C TYR A 566 -37.50 1.86 -7.43
N SER A 567 -37.36 0.53 -7.41
CA SER A 567 -37.47 -0.26 -6.18
C SER A 567 -36.14 -0.25 -5.44
N ILE A 568 -35.97 0.68 -4.51
CA ILE A 568 -34.78 0.82 -3.68
C ILE A 568 -35.03 0.18 -2.32
N GLY A 569 -34.10 -0.65 -1.88
CA GLY A 569 -34.04 -1.15 -0.51
C GLY A 569 -32.85 -0.54 0.23
N GLY A 570 -32.97 -0.38 1.54
CA GLY A 570 -31.85 0.17 2.28
C GLY A 570 -31.90 -0.04 3.79
N LYS A 571 -30.86 0.41 4.48
CA LYS A 571 -30.80 0.43 5.95
C LYS A 571 -29.87 1.54 6.41
N THR A 572 -30.37 2.38 7.30
CA THR A 572 -29.60 3.42 8.01
C THR A 572 -28.79 2.81 9.14
N GLY A 573 -27.60 3.35 9.39
CA GLY A 573 -26.74 3.04 10.53
C GLY A 573 -26.26 4.30 11.23
N THR A 574 -26.13 4.21 12.53
CA THR A 574 -25.47 5.22 13.38
C THR A 574 -24.75 4.46 14.49
N SER A 575 -23.49 4.75 14.69
CA SER A 575 -22.67 4.17 15.75
C SER A 575 -21.81 5.25 16.39
N GLU A 576 -21.36 5.02 17.61
CA GLU A 576 -20.35 5.85 18.25
C GLU A 576 -18.98 5.53 17.65
N ASP A 577 -18.14 6.55 17.46
CA ASP A 577 -16.76 6.41 17.00
C ASP A 577 -15.82 6.45 18.21
N GLY A 578 -15.51 5.28 18.73
CA GLY A 578 -14.72 5.11 19.94
C GLY A 578 -15.50 5.28 21.23
N VAL A 579 -14.85 4.97 22.35
CA VAL A 579 -15.47 5.03 23.69
C VAL A 579 -15.42 6.46 24.23
N ASN A 580 -16.60 7.01 24.55
CA ASN A 580 -16.74 8.36 25.17
C ASN A 580 -16.17 9.52 24.35
N THR A 581 -16.15 9.41 23.03
CA THR A 581 -15.59 10.45 22.16
C THR A 581 -16.60 11.54 21.78
N ASN A 582 -17.90 11.30 21.96
CA ASN A 582 -18.99 12.08 21.37
C ASN A 582 -18.91 12.22 19.85
N LYS A 583 -18.15 11.33 19.20
CA LYS A 583 -18.03 11.20 17.75
C LYS A 583 -18.94 10.10 17.26
N TYR A 584 -19.48 10.28 16.06
CA TYR A 584 -20.42 9.32 15.47
C TYR A 584 -20.01 9.00 14.05
N VAL A 585 -20.29 7.77 13.64
CA VAL A 585 -20.25 7.36 12.23
C VAL A 585 -21.70 7.14 11.78
N THR A 586 -22.11 7.84 10.76
CA THR A 586 -23.42 7.63 10.13
C THR A 586 -23.25 6.92 8.80
N SER A 587 -24.12 5.97 8.50
CA SER A 587 -24.03 5.20 7.27
C SER A 587 -25.41 4.88 6.68
N PHE A 588 -25.42 4.68 5.37
CA PHE A 588 -26.57 4.15 4.66
C PHE A 588 -26.11 3.03 3.73
N MET A 589 -26.74 1.87 3.87
CA MET A 589 -26.60 0.73 2.99
C MET A 589 -27.78 0.68 2.04
N GLY A 590 -27.57 0.83 0.74
CA GLY A 590 -28.60 0.81 -0.30
C GLY A 590 -28.42 -0.36 -1.26
N VAL A 591 -29.53 -0.85 -1.81
CA VAL A 591 -29.58 -1.89 -2.85
C VAL A 591 -30.61 -1.48 -3.90
N GLY A 592 -30.27 -1.59 -5.16
CA GLY A 592 -31.19 -1.25 -6.23
C GLY A 592 -30.95 -2.00 -7.56
N PRO A 593 -32.03 -2.32 -8.28
CA PRO A 593 -33.40 -2.54 -7.80
C PRO A 593 -33.50 -3.75 -6.87
N THR A 594 -34.43 -3.77 -5.91
CA THR A 594 -34.57 -4.90 -4.96
C THR A 594 -35.04 -6.19 -5.63
N THR A 595 -35.74 -6.10 -6.75
CA THR A 595 -36.25 -7.25 -7.52
C THR A 595 -35.16 -7.94 -8.35
N ASN A 596 -34.16 -7.18 -8.82
CA ASN A 596 -33.02 -7.70 -9.58
C ASN A 596 -31.79 -6.80 -9.29
N PRO A 597 -31.12 -6.97 -8.15
CA PRO A 597 -30.07 -6.06 -7.70
C PRO A 597 -28.91 -5.94 -8.68
N GLN A 598 -28.70 -4.72 -9.16
CA GLN A 598 -27.58 -4.36 -10.04
C GLN A 598 -26.46 -3.69 -9.26
N VAL A 599 -26.82 -2.97 -8.21
CA VAL A 599 -25.86 -2.25 -7.37
C VAL A 599 -26.17 -2.39 -5.88
N VAL A 600 -25.12 -2.44 -5.10
CA VAL A 600 -25.15 -2.22 -3.65
C VAL A 600 -24.29 -1.01 -3.37
N ILE A 601 -24.79 -0.10 -2.54
CA ILE A 601 -24.14 1.17 -2.22
C ILE A 601 -23.96 1.26 -0.71
N LEU A 602 -22.78 1.63 -0.25
CA LEU A 602 -22.55 2.01 1.14
C LEU A 602 -21.99 3.42 1.18
N VAL A 603 -22.71 4.31 1.83
CA VAL A 603 -22.26 5.66 2.18
C VAL A 603 -21.89 5.68 3.65
N THR A 604 -20.74 6.22 3.99
CA THR A 604 -20.28 6.37 5.39
C THR A 604 -19.72 7.77 5.59
N LEU A 605 -20.28 8.50 6.56
CA LEU A 605 -19.83 9.83 6.96
C LEU A 605 -19.24 9.74 8.39
N TYR A 606 -18.04 10.26 8.54
CA TYR A 606 -17.30 10.22 9.79
C TYR A 606 -17.41 11.55 10.52
N ASN A 607 -17.89 11.49 11.74
CA ASN A 607 -18.02 12.59 12.68
C ASN A 607 -18.78 13.81 12.07
N PRO A 608 -20.03 13.63 11.59
CA PRO A 608 -20.85 14.75 11.14
C PRO A 608 -21.24 15.63 12.33
N THR A 609 -20.99 16.96 12.20
CA THR A 609 -21.27 17.97 13.25
C THR A 609 -22.34 18.99 12.81
N GLY A 610 -22.99 18.78 11.67
CA GLY A 610 -24.04 19.65 11.12
C GLY A 610 -25.33 19.67 11.96
N GLU A 611 -26.27 20.53 11.58
CA GLU A 611 -27.61 20.60 12.19
C GLU A 611 -28.32 19.26 12.01
N GLY A 612 -28.74 18.62 13.13
CA GLY A 612 -29.29 17.25 13.11
C GLY A 612 -28.40 16.20 13.81
N GLY A 613 -27.14 16.48 13.97
CA GLY A 613 -26.18 15.68 14.76
C GLY A 613 -26.25 14.17 14.44
N HIS A 614 -26.39 13.35 15.46
CA HIS A 614 -26.38 11.88 15.37
C HIS A 614 -27.62 11.27 14.66
N HIS A 615 -28.61 12.05 14.30
CA HIS A 615 -29.81 11.59 13.58
C HIS A 615 -29.68 11.68 12.04
N LEU A 616 -28.51 12.12 11.54
CA LEU A 616 -28.25 12.31 10.11
C LEU A 616 -28.31 11.02 9.27
N GLY A 617 -28.23 9.85 9.89
CA GLY A 617 -28.47 8.58 9.19
C GLY A 617 -29.86 8.47 8.53
N VAL A 618 -30.75 9.40 8.81
CA VAL A 618 -32.07 9.54 8.17
C VAL A 618 -32.02 10.47 6.94
N ASN A 619 -30.99 11.33 6.82
CA ASN A 619 -30.86 12.34 5.78
C ASN A 619 -29.74 12.04 4.75
N LEU A 620 -29.12 10.88 4.83
CA LEU A 620 -28.18 10.35 3.84
C LEU A 620 -28.97 9.67 2.71
#